data_9612c4b6233ad023f7c86bc8c59f4234
#
_entry.id   9612c4b6233ad023f7c86bc8c59f4234
#
_cell.length_a   1.000
_cell.length_b   1.000
_cell.length_c   1.000
_cell.angle_alpha   90.00
_cell.angle_beta   90.00
_cell.angle_gamma   90.00
#
_symmetry.space_group_name_H-M   'P 1'
#
loop_
_entity.id
_entity.type
_entity.pdbx_description
1 polymer ?
#
loop_
_entity_poly.entity_id
_entity_poly.type
_entity_poly.pdbx_seq_one_letter_code
_entity_poly.pdbx_strand_id
1 'polypeptide(L)'
;VKDYQIHLVFPDQVHQWDIEAGTVGYQLMISRDWFESLIPALRFSQLFYQNHPVIDLSDTSFEFLVYEFKTIKKLLNDENVFWEMIQKRSEMIGLLISEAVEFIFKNDEQYHSNPVFSKFLNLIDEYFKEERSVSFYAEKLNISPNYLNIICKKSINSSASSLIQGRILLEAKRLLKVSKKSVKDIVFYLGFYDQASFSKFFKSQTGMTPSQFKE
;
A
#
# COMPACT_ATOMS: atom_id res chain seq x y z
N VAL A 1 -15.78 -15.57 6.07
CA VAL A 1 -14.40 -15.54 6.59
C VAL A 1 -13.89 -16.97 6.63
N LYS A 2 -12.67 -17.18 6.14
CA LYS A 2 -11.99 -18.49 6.21
C LYS A 2 -10.87 -18.42 7.26
N ASP A 3 -10.32 -19.57 7.61
CA ASP A 3 -9.16 -19.65 8.50
C ASP A 3 -7.94 -19.01 7.84
N TYR A 4 -7.04 -18.48 8.67
CA TYR A 4 -5.76 -17.90 8.24
C TYR A 4 -5.89 -16.76 7.22
N GLN A 5 -6.86 -15.89 7.41
CA GLN A 5 -7.03 -14.70 6.59
C GLN A 5 -6.76 -13.42 7.38
N ILE A 6 -6.19 -12.42 6.71
CA ILE A 6 -6.22 -11.04 7.17
C ILE A 6 -7.15 -10.22 6.26
N HIS A 7 -7.98 -9.40 6.88
CA HIS A 7 -8.89 -8.50 6.20
C HIS A 7 -8.44 -7.06 6.42
N LEU A 8 -8.18 -6.35 5.32
CA LEU A 8 -7.78 -4.95 5.31
C LEU A 8 -9.00 -4.07 5.05
N VAL A 9 -9.30 -3.22 6.00
CA VAL A 9 -10.46 -2.33 5.97
C VAL A 9 -9.99 -0.89 5.88
N PHE A 10 -10.45 -0.17 4.86
CA PHE A 10 -10.05 1.21 4.61
C PHE A 10 -11.23 2.17 4.87
N PRO A 11 -10.96 3.46 5.17
CA PRO A 11 -12.00 4.47 5.27
C PRO A 11 -12.88 4.50 4.01
N ASP A 12 -14.14 4.87 4.19
CA ASP A 12 -15.15 5.01 3.12
C ASP A 12 -15.53 3.71 2.39
N GLN A 13 -15.17 2.55 2.95
CA GLN A 13 -15.61 1.25 2.47
C GLN A 13 -16.70 0.68 3.39
N VAL A 14 -17.76 0.13 2.80
CA VAL A 14 -18.77 -0.64 3.54
C VAL A 14 -18.32 -2.09 3.63
N HIS A 15 -18.31 -2.63 4.84
CA HIS A 15 -17.90 -3.99 5.12
C HIS A 15 -19.04 -4.77 5.73
N GLN A 16 -19.14 -6.01 5.32
CA GLN A 16 -20.00 -7.01 5.94
C GLN A 16 -19.20 -8.31 6.04
N TRP A 17 -19.25 -8.93 7.22
CA TRP A 17 -18.63 -10.22 7.46
C TRP A 17 -19.69 -11.23 7.90
N ASP A 18 -19.70 -12.36 7.26
CA ASP A 18 -20.39 -13.55 7.76
C ASP A 18 -19.36 -14.38 8.55
N ILE A 19 -19.55 -14.41 9.87
CA ILE A 19 -18.64 -15.05 10.82
C ILE A 19 -19.35 -16.23 11.45
N GLU A 20 -18.74 -17.41 11.36
CA GLU A 20 -19.26 -18.62 11.98
C GLU A 20 -19.08 -18.60 13.51
N ALA A 21 -19.97 -19.31 14.22
CA ALA A 21 -19.87 -19.46 15.66
C ALA A 21 -18.55 -20.17 16.02
N GLY A 22 -17.78 -19.58 16.94
CA GLY A 22 -16.48 -20.09 17.36
C GLY A 22 -15.28 -19.51 16.62
N THR A 23 -15.49 -18.65 15.62
CA THR A 23 -14.39 -17.90 14.99
C THR A 23 -13.66 -17.04 16.02
N VAL A 24 -12.35 -17.16 16.07
CA VAL A 24 -11.46 -16.33 16.90
C VAL A 24 -10.61 -15.46 16.01
N GLY A 25 -10.59 -14.16 16.30
CA GLY A 25 -9.80 -13.20 15.54
C GLY A 25 -9.33 -12.02 16.39
N TYR A 26 -8.44 -11.25 15.82
CA TYR A 26 -7.96 -9.99 16.38
C TYR A 26 -8.30 -8.85 15.42
N GLN A 27 -8.66 -7.70 15.96
CA GLN A 27 -8.88 -6.50 15.19
C GLN A 27 -7.99 -5.38 15.72
N LEU A 28 -7.26 -4.73 14.82
CA LEU A 28 -6.50 -3.52 15.11
C LEU A 28 -7.14 -2.36 14.34
N MET A 29 -7.72 -1.42 15.09
CA MET A 29 -8.21 -0.16 14.54
C MET A 29 -7.18 0.92 14.81
N ILE A 30 -6.79 1.63 13.77
CA ILE A 30 -5.80 2.71 13.83
C ILE A 30 -6.39 4.00 13.28
N SER A 31 -5.95 5.14 13.84
CA SER A 31 -6.30 6.44 13.28
C SER A 31 -5.65 6.64 11.91
N ARG A 32 -6.14 7.63 11.16
CA ARG A 32 -5.56 8.02 9.88
C ARG A 32 -4.08 8.42 10.02
N ASP A 33 -3.76 9.23 11.02
CA ASP A 33 -2.38 9.70 11.26
C ASP A 33 -1.46 8.54 11.61
N TRP A 34 -1.96 7.57 12.37
CA TRP A 34 -1.21 6.35 12.67
C TRP A 34 -0.99 5.50 11.42
N PHE A 35 -2.01 5.33 10.58
CA PHE A 35 -1.89 4.63 9.30
C PHE A 35 -0.85 5.28 8.39
N GLU A 36 -0.82 6.62 8.32
CA GLU A 36 0.19 7.35 7.54
C GLU A 36 1.63 7.08 8.04
N SER A 37 1.80 6.81 9.32
CA SER A 37 3.10 6.39 9.86
C SER A 37 3.53 4.99 9.46
N LEU A 38 2.57 4.12 9.10
CA LEU A 38 2.84 2.76 8.62
C LEU A 38 3.22 2.69 7.13
N ILE A 39 2.96 3.74 6.37
CA ILE A 39 3.22 3.78 4.91
C ILE A 39 4.65 3.35 4.55
N PRO A 40 5.71 3.72 5.30
CA PRO A 40 7.07 3.25 5.02
C PRO A 40 7.24 1.73 5.07
N ALA A 41 6.39 1.02 5.82
CA ALA A 41 6.39 -0.43 5.92
C ALA A 41 5.60 -1.11 4.79
N LEU A 42 4.75 -0.37 4.08
CA LEU A 42 3.97 -0.90 2.97
C LEU A 42 4.81 -0.92 1.69
N ARG A 43 4.84 -2.04 1.00
CA ARG A 43 5.57 -2.21 -0.27
C ARG A 43 4.73 -1.84 -1.50
N PHE A 44 3.42 -1.89 -1.36
CA PHE A 44 2.48 -1.58 -2.43
C PHE A 44 1.69 -0.31 -2.13
N SER A 45 1.08 0.28 -3.14
CA SER A 45 0.21 1.45 -2.95
C SER A 45 -1.04 1.09 -2.16
N GLN A 46 -1.62 2.08 -1.45
CA GLN A 46 -2.90 1.89 -0.74
C GLN A 46 -3.99 1.34 -1.67
N LEU A 47 -4.07 1.84 -2.91
CA LEU A 47 -5.01 1.37 -3.91
C LEU A 47 -4.86 -0.14 -4.19
N PHE A 48 -3.63 -0.63 -4.17
CA PHE A 48 -3.37 -2.04 -4.35
C PHE A 48 -3.99 -2.88 -3.23
N TYR A 49 -3.76 -2.50 -1.97
CA TYR A 49 -4.36 -3.19 -0.82
C TYR A 49 -5.88 -3.05 -0.78
N GLN A 50 -6.44 -1.92 -1.21
CA GLN A 50 -7.89 -1.72 -1.32
C GLN A 50 -8.55 -2.66 -2.33
N ASN A 51 -7.84 -3.01 -3.40
CA ASN A 51 -8.33 -3.97 -4.40
C ASN A 51 -8.11 -5.44 -4.00
N HIS A 52 -7.28 -5.69 -2.97
CA HIS A 52 -7.02 -7.01 -2.41
C HIS A 52 -7.25 -6.97 -0.88
N PRO A 53 -8.49 -6.73 -0.45
CA PRO A 53 -8.78 -6.50 0.97
C PRO A 53 -8.71 -7.78 1.81
N VAL A 54 -8.71 -8.95 1.19
CA VAL A 54 -8.60 -10.25 1.86
C VAL A 54 -7.35 -10.95 1.37
N ILE A 55 -6.50 -11.33 2.30
CA ILE A 55 -5.22 -11.98 2.04
C ILE A 55 -5.21 -13.32 2.77
N ASP A 56 -5.07 -14.41 2.04
CA ASP A 56 -4.82 -15.72 2.60
C ASP A 56 -3.37 -15.81 3.08
N LEU A 57 -3.17 -16.31 4.28
CA LEU A 57 -1.86 -16.36 4.94
C LEU A 57 -1.33 -17.78 4.96
N SER A 58 -0.03 -17.95 4.85
CA SER A 58 0.63 -19.18 5.25
C SER A 58 0.56 -19.37 6.77
N ASP A 59 0.71 -20.60 7.25
CA ASP A 59 0.74 -20.90 8.68
C ASP A 59 1.78 -20.04 9.41
N THR A 60 2.96 -19.90 8.83
CA THR A 60 4.05 -19.09 9.40
C THR A 60 3.70 -17.61 9.47
N SER A 61 3.18 -17.03 8.38
CA SER A 61 2.77 -15.63 8.34
C SER A 61 1.63 -15.35 9.32
N PHE A 62 0.70 -16.31 9.46
CA PHE A 62 -0.39 -16.22 10.42
C PHE A 62 0.12 -16.24 11.87
N GLU A 63 1.04 -17.14 12.22
CA GLU A 63 1.64 -17.21 13.55
C GLU A 63 2.35 -15.91 13.93
N PHE A 64 3.15 -15.34 13.02
CA PHE A 64 3.83 -14.06 13.28
C PHE A 64 2.83 -12.91 13.47
N LEU A 65 1.81 -12.82 12.63
CA LEU A 65 0.78 -11.80 12.78
C LEU A 65 0.02 -11.94 14.11
N VAL A 66 -0.39 -13.15 14.48
CA VAL A 66 -1.07 -13.42 15.76
C VAL A 66 -0.16 -13.04 16.94
N TYR A 67 1.14 -13.32 16.85
CA TYR A 67 2.10 -12.89 17.87
C TYR A 67 2.13 -11.37 18.04
N GLU A 68 2.18 -10.61 16.94
CA GLU A 68 2.19 -9.16 17.00
C GLU A 68 0.88 -8.60 17.57
N PHE A 69 -0.27 -9.10 17.14
CA PHE A 69 -1.58 -8.69 17.68
C PHE A 69 -1.69 -8.98 19.19
N LYS A 70 -1.29 -10.18 19.63
CA LYS A 70 -1.30 -10.55 21.06
C LYS A 70 -0.37 -9.65 21.87
N THR A 71 0.78 -9.32 21.32
CA THR A 71 1.78 -8.49 22.00
C THR A 71 1.29 -7.04 22.10
N ILE A 72 0.73 -6.47 21.03
CA ILE A 72 0.10 -5.14 21.08
C ILE A 72 -1.02 -5.11 22.12
N LYS A 73 -1.90 -6.12 22.11
CA LYS A 73 -2.99 -6.24 23.11
C LYS A 73 -2.43 -6.26 24.55
N LYS A 74 -1.33 -6.97 24.80
CA LYS A 74 -0.69 -7.00 26.12
C LYS A 74 -0.14 -5.63 26.49
N LEU A 75 0.56 -4.96 25.59
CA LEU A 75 1.13 -3.63 25.83
C LEU A 75 0.06 -2.55 26.09
N LEU A 76 -1.09 -2.64 25.41
CA LEU A 76 -2.21 -1.71 25.62
C LEU A 76 -2.89 -1.87 26.99
N ASN A 77 -2.76 -3.04 27.62
CA ASN A 77 -3.30 -3.29 28.97
C ASN A 77 -2.30 -2.97 30.09
N ASP A 78 -1.10 -2.46 29.77
CA ASP A 78 -0.13 -2.01 30.75
C ASP A 78 -0.56 -0.65 31.33
N GLU A 79 -0.30 -0.41 32.62
CA GLU A 79 -0.57 0.88 33.27
C GLU A 79 0.24 2.02 32.64
N ASN A 80 1.45 1.71 32.14
CA ASN A 80 2.33 2.63 31.43
C ASN A 80 2.49 2.21 29.97
N VAL A 81 1.56 2.62 29.12
CA VAL A 81 1.59 2.26 27.69
C VAL A 81 2.80 2.91 27.00
N PHE A 82 3.70 2.07 26.49
CA PHE A 82 4.85 2.52 25.71
C PHE A 82 4.49 2.60 24.21
N TRP A 83 4.01 3.75 23.79
CA TRP A 83 3.44 4.00 22.47
C TRP A 83 4.42 3.77 21.31
N GLU A 84 5.72 4.10 21.51
CA GLU A 84 6.74 3.80 20.48
C GLU A 84 6.86 2.30 20.20
N MET A 85 6.73 1.46 21.22
CA MET A 85 6.74 0.00 21.03
C MET A 85 5.52 -0.48 20.23
N ILE A 86 4.35 0.07 20.52
CA ILE A 86 3.12 -0.24 19.78
C ILE A 86 3.26 0.20 18.32
N GLN A 87 3.81 1.38 18.08
CA GLN A 87 4.07 1.88 16.73
C GLN A 87 5.00 0.94 15.95
N LYS A 88 6.12 0.54 16.52
CA LYS A 88 7.07 -0.37 15.87
C LYS A 88 6.47 -1.75 15.59
N ARG A 89 5.62 -2.26 16.47
CA ARG A 89 4.90 -3.52 16.23
C ARG A 89 3.82 -3.36 15.15
N SER A 90 3.15 -2.24 15.08
CA SER A 90 2.22 -1.95 13.99
C SER A 90 2.94 -1.84 12.65
N GLU A 91 4.13 -1.23 12.60
CA GLU A 91 5.00 -1.24 11.42
C GLU A 91 5.39 -2.67 11.02
N MET A 92 5.69 -3.54 12.00
CA MET A 92 5.97 -4.96 11.75
C MET A 92 4.77 -5.68 11.12
N ILE A 93 3.55 -5.42 11.60
CA ILE A 93 2.32 -5.94 10.95
C ILE A 93 2.26 -5.48 9.49
N GLY A 94 2.53 -4.21 9.20
CA GLY A 94 2.59 -3.68 7.83
C GLY A 94 3.62 -4.40 6.94
N LEU A 95 4.79 -4.73 7.47
CA LEU A 95 5.83 -5.49 6.77
C LEU A 95 5.40 -6.94 6.52
N LEU A 96 4.83 -7.62 7.51
CA LEU A 96 4.34 -9.00 7.39
C LEU A 96 3.21 -9.10 6.36
N ILE A 97 2.29 -8.14 6.36
CA ILE A 97 1.24 -8.05 5.33
C ILE A 97 1.87 -7.86 3.94
N SER A 98 2.86 -6.98 3.83
CA SER A 98 3.55 -6.72 2.56
C SER A 98 4.29 -7.95 2.05
N GLU A 99 4.92 -8.73 2.93
CA GLU A 99 5.58 -9.98 2.61
C GLU A 99 4.58 -11.05 2.13
N ALA A 100 3.46 -11.22 2.87
CA ALA A 100 2.41 -12.17 2.48
C ALA A 100 1.82 -11.84 1.11
N VAL A 101 1.56 -10.56 0.86
CA VAL A 101 1.09 -10.08 -0.44
C VAL A 101 2.12 -10.36 -1.53
N GLU A 102 3.39 -10.05 -1.31
CA GLU A 102 4.46 -10.31 -2.28
C GLU A 102 4.57 -11.80 -2.61
N PHE A 103 4.44 -12.68 -1.60
CA PHE A 103 4.47 -14.13 -1.79
C PHE A 103 3.29 -14.62 -2.64
N ILE A 104 2.06 -14.15 -2.36
CA ILE A 104 0.87 -14.48 -3.14
C ILE A 104 1.07 -14.08 -4.60
N PHE A 105 1.52 -12.85 -4.84
CA PHE A 105 1.72 -12.35 -6.21
C PHE A 105 2.83 -13.06 -6.97
N LYS A 106 3.88 -13.51 -6.28
CA LYS A 106 4.93 -14.33 -6.92
C LYS A 106 4.45 -15.73 -7.29
N ASN A 107 3.45 -16.25 -6.59
CA ASN A 107 3.00 -17.64 -6.73
C ASN A 107 1.59 -17.78 -7.33
N ASP A 108 0.84 -16.68 -7.52
CA ASP A 108 -0.51 -16.74 -8.08
C ASP A 108 -0.46 -16.88 -9.60
N GLU A 109 -0.95 -18.03 -10.11
CA GLU A 109 -1.08 -18.28 -11.54
C GLU A 109 -1.98 -17.24 -12.24
N GLN A 110 -2.98 -16.66 -11.56
CA GLN A 110 -3.81 -15.57 -12.11
C GLN A 110 -2.99 -14.28 -12.27
N TYR A 111 -2.03 -14.02 -11.41
CA TYR A 111 -1.12 -12.89 -11.53
C TYR A 111 -0.07 -13.14 -12.63
N HIS A 112 0.41 -14.36 -12.74
CA HIS A 112 1.25 -14.83 -13.86
C HIS A 112 0.44 -15.03 -15.15
N SER A 113 -0.89 -15.14 -15.09
CA SER A 113 -1.73 -15.27 -16.28
C SER A 113 -1.69 -14.06 -17.20
N ASN A 114 -1.19 -12.92 -16.71
CA ASN A 114 -0.91 -11.76 -17.56
C ASN A 114 0.53 -11.25 -17.38
N PRO A 115 1.50 -11.86 -18.09
CA PRO A 115 2.91 -11.46 -18.03
C PRO A 115 3.13 -9.97 -18.36
N VAL A 116 2.23 -9.37 -19.14
CA VAL A 116 2.28 -7.94 -19.47
C VAL A 116 1.97 -7.08 -18.24
N PHE A 117 1.02 -7.50 -17.41
CA PHE A 117 0.69 -6.75 -16.19
C PHE A 117 1.84 -6.78 -15.18
N SER A 118 2.44 -7.93 -14.93
CA SER A 118 3.62 -8.07 -14.05
C SER A 118 4.81 -7.24 -14.56
N LYS A 119 5.08 -7.27 -15.86
CA LYS A 119 6.09 -6.41 -16.47
C LYS A 119 5.78 -4.93 -16.32
N PHE A 120 4.51 -4.55 -16.43
CA PHE A 120 4.08 -3.16 -16.23
C PHE A 120 4.37 -2.68 -14.82
N LEU A 121 4.08 -3.47 -13.80
CA LEU A 121 4.38 -3.11 -12.40
C LEU A 121 5.88 -2.93 -12.18
N ASN A 122 6.70 -3.83 -12.72
CA ASN A 122 8.16 -3.70 -12.64
C ASN A 122 8.65 -2.42 -13.33
N LEU A 123 8.10 -2.09 -14.51
CA LEU A 123 8.43 -0.85 -15.20
C LEU A 123 8.00 0.40 -14.42
N ILE A 124 6.85 0.35 -13.72
CA ILE A 124 6.46 1.45 -12.83
C ILE A 124 7.52 1.64 -11.75
N ASP A 125 7.96 0.58 -11.07
CA ASP A 125 8.97 0.67 -10.03
C ASP A 125 10.32 1.22 -10.55
N GLU A 126 10.66 0.90 -11.79
CA GLU A 126 11.89 1.37 -12.44
C GLU A 126 11.81 2.84 -12.87
N TYR A 127 10.67 3.28 -13.44
CA TYR A 127 10.59 4.57 -14.15
C TYR A 127 9.64 5.60 -13.52
N PHE A 128 8.98 5.34 -12.38
CA PHE A 128 7.93 6.24 -11.85
C PHE A 128 8.39 7.67 -11.53
N LYS A 129 9.69 7.90 -11.35
CA LYS A 129 10.25 9.22 -11.08
C LYS A 129 10.40 10.05 -12.36
N GLU A 130 10.81 9.40 -13.43
CA GLU A 130 11.10 10.01 -14.72
C GLU A 130 9.87 10.07 -15.60
N GLU A 131 9.03 9.03 -15.55
CA GLU A 131 7.95 8.83 -16.50
C GLU A 131 6.59 8.62 -15.84
N ARG A 132 5.61 9.35 -16.34
CA ARG A 132 4.23 9.34 -15.82
C ARG A 132 3.18 9.01 -16.86
N SER A 133 3.56 9.03 -18.14
CA SER A 133 2.62 8.81 -19.23
C SER A 133 2.36 7.33 -19.43
N VAL A 134 1.09 6.95 -19.51
CA VAL A 134 0.69 5.56 -19.83
C VAL A 134 1.28 5.12 -21.18
N SER A 135 1.47 6.05 -22.11
CA SER A 135 2.03 5.78 -23.43
C SER A 135 3.45 5.26 -23.36
N PHE A 136 4.30 5.84 -22.51
CA PHE A 136 5.68 5.36 -22.30
C PHE A 136 5.71 3.89 -21.89
N TYR A 137 4.93 3.52 -20.89
CA TYR A 137 4.87 2.14 -20.39
C TYR A 137 4.30 1.17 -21.42
N ALA A 138 3.27 1.62 -22.13
CA ALA A 138 2.66 0.82 -23.21
C ALA A 138 3.66 0.56 -24.36
N GLU A 139 4.44 1.56 -24.74
CA GLU A 139 5.51 1.45 -25.73
C GLU A 139 6.59 0.45 -25.29
N LYS A 140 7.07 0.56 -24.03
CA LYS A 140 8.04 -0.40 -23.45
C LYS A 140 7.53 -1.85 -23.47
N LEU A 141 6.21 -2.02 -23.40
CA LEU A 141 5.55 -3.33 -23.42
C LEU A 141 5.15 -3.77 -24.85
N ASN A 142 5.40 -2.95 -25.87
CA ASN A 142 4.98 -3.17 -27.26
C ASN A 142 3.46 -3.38 -27.40
N ILE A 143 2.65 -2.60 -26.67
CA ILE A 143 1.19 -2.64 -26.73
C ILE A 143 0.61 -1.21 -26.80
N SER A 144 -0.69 -1.11 -27.11
CA SER A 144 -1.37 0.19 -27.07
C SER A 144 -1.71 0.63 -25.62
N PRO A 145 -1.74 1.95 -25.34
CA PRO A 145 -2.18 2.46 -24.03
C PRO A 145 -3.60 2.00 -23.64
N ASN A 146 -4.49 1.87 -24.61
CA ASN A 146 -5.84 1.37 -24.37
C ASN A 146 -5.82 -0.10 -23.91
N TYR A 147 -5.02 -0.94 -24.56
CA TYR A 147 -4.88 -2.35 -24.19
C TYR A 147 -4.24 -2.51 -22.80
N LEU A 148 -3.24 -1.68 -22.46
CA LEU A 148 -2.68 -1.64 -21.11
C LEU A 148 -3.74 -1.32 -20.06
N ASN A 149 -4.62 -0.33 -20.32
CA ASN A 149 -5.72 -0.02 -19.40
C ASN A 149 -6.72 -1.17 -19.27
N ILE A 150 -7.02 -1.89 -20.36
CA ILE A 150 -7.88 -3.08 -20.30
C ILE A 150 -7.27 -4.16 -19.41
N ILE A 151 -5.97 -4.41 -19.56
CA ILE A 151 -5.23 -5.35 -18.71
C ILE A 151 -5.30 -4.93 -17.23
N CYS A 152 -4.98 -3.68 -16.92
CA CYS A 152 -5.02 -3.16 -15.54
C CYS A 152 -6.43 -3.28 -14.93
N LYS A 153 -7.48 -2.94 -15.67
CA LYS A 153 -8.86 -3.10 -15.20
C LYS A 153 -9.23 -4.55 -14.95
N LYS A 154 -8.80 -5.48 -15.81
CA LYS A 154 -9.06 -6.92 -15.63
C LYS A 154 -8.31 -7.49 -14.44
N SER A 155 -7.05 -7.08 -14.23
CA SER A 155 -6.19 -7.64 -13.19
C SER A 155 -6.53 -7.11 -11.80
N ILE A 156 -6.79 -5.80 -11.66
CA ILE A 156 -6.98 -5.15 -10.35
C ILE A 156 -8.06 -4.07 -10.35
N ASN A 157 -8.98 -4.08 -11.29
CA ASN A 157 -10.07 -3.11 -11.42
C ASN A 157 -9.62 -1.63 -11.35
N SER A 158 -8.41 -1.33 -11.82
CA SER A 158 -7.82 0.02 -11.76
C SER A 158 -7.26 0.43 -13.11
N SER A 159 -7.06 1.75 -13.34
CA SER A 159 -6.42 2.23 -14.56
C SER A 159 -4.89 2.21 -14.44
N ALA A 160 -4.19 2.12 -15.57
CA ALA A 160 -2.74 2.22 -15.63
C ALA A 160 -2.25 3.55 -15.02
N SER A 161 -2.94 4.67 -15.31
CA SER A 161 -2.61 5.97 -14.73
C SER A 161 -2.73 5.99 -13.21
N SER A 162 -3.78 5.37 -12.64
CA SER A 162 -3.97 5.28 -11.19
C SER A 162 -2.85 4.50 -10.51
N LEU A 163 -2.34 3.43 -11.15
CA LEU A 163 -1.22 2.65 -10.63
C LEU A 163 0.08 3.46 -10.61
N ILE A 164 0.39 4.16 -11.70
CA ILE A 164 1.57 5.04 -11.77
C ILE A 164 1.48 6.12 -10.69
N GLN A 165 0.33 6.81 -10.60
CA GLN A 165 0.10 7.85 -9.60
C GLN A 165 0.18 7.30 -8.16
N GLY A 166 -0.38 6.11 -7.93
CA GLY A 166 -0.32 5.43 -6.63
C GLY A 166 1.11 5.14 -6.20
N ARG A 167 1.98 4.71 -7.12
CA ARG A 167 3.40 4.45 -6.82
C ARG A 167 4.15 5.74 -6.47
N ILE A 168 3.91 6.82 -7.23
CA ILE A 168 4.49 8.14 -6.94
C ILE A 168 4.03 8.63 -5.57
N LEU A 169 2.73 8.51 -5.28
CA LEU A 169 2.15 8.93 -4.00
C LEU A 169 2.74 8.15 -2.82
N LEU A 170 2.89 6.84 -2.96
CA LEU A 170 3.51 5.99 -1.94
C LEU A 170 4.92 6.48 -1.59
N GLU A 171 5.75 6.72 -2.61
CA GLU A 171 7.11 7.19 -2.40
C GLU A 171 7.14 8.62 -1.83
N ALA A 172 6.22 9.49 -2.28
CA ALA A 172 6.09 10.84 -1.74
C ALA A 172 5.79 10.80 -0.23
N LYS A 173 4.83 9.97 0.19
CA LYS A 173 4.48 9.80 1.60
C LYS A 173 5.65 9.26 2.43
N ARG A 174 6.37 8.25 1.92
CA ARG A 174 7.58 7.71 2.57
C ARG A 174 8.64 8.77 2.79
N LEU A 175 8.97 9.53 1.74
CA LEU A 175 9.99 10.57 1.83
C LEU A 175 9.59 11.71 2.77
N LEU A 176 8.32 12.11 2.75
CA LEU A 176 7.83 13.16 3.64
C LEU A 176 7.92 12.76 5.12
N LYS A 177 7.63 11.50 5.47
CA LYS A 177 7.65 11.01 6.86
C LYS A 177 9.03 10.58 7.35
N VAL A 178 9.86 9.97 6.50
CA VAL A 178 11.11 9.32 6.95
C VAL A 178 12.34 10.16 6.66
N SER A 179 12.34 10.95 5.57
CA SER A 179 13.55 11.65 5.16
C SER A 179 13.70 13.01 5.84
N LYS A 180 14.95 13.41 6.09
CA LYS A 180 15.31 14.76 6.53
C LYS A 180 15.30 15.78 5.39
N LYS A 181 14.96 15.37 4.15
CA LYS A 181 14.95 16.25 2.97
C LYS A 181 13.89 17.33 3.09
N SER A 182 14.13 18.48 2.51
CA SER A 182 13.10 19.53 2.37
C SER A 182 12.00 19.06 1.41
N VAL A 183 10.81 19.66 1.51
CA VAL A 183 9.72 19.39 0.54
C VAL A 183 10.19 19.67 -0.88
N LYS A 184 10.98 20.73 -1.07
CA LYS A 184 11.56 21.09 -2.37
C LYS A 184 12.45 19.98 -2.95
N ASP A 185 13.32 19.40 -2.14
CA ASP A 185 14.21 18.32 -2.58
C ASP A 185 13.41 17.06 -2.94
N ILE A 186 12.34 16.76 -2.19
CA ILE A 186 11.44 15.64 -2.47
C ILE A 186 10.73 15.84 -3.82
N VAL A 187 10.27 17.05 -4.11
CA VAL A 187 9.62 17.42 -5.37
C VAL A 187 10.51 17.08 -6.56
N PHE A 188 11.75 17.55 -6.53
CA PHE A 188 12.71 17.28 -7.62
C PHE A 188 13.13 15.81 -7.69
N TYR A 189 13.32 15.17 -6.53
CA TYR A 189 13.66 13.74 -6.48
C TYR A 189 12.57 12.86 -7.11
N LEU A 190 11.29 13.25 -6.97
CA LEU A 190 10.16 12.57 -7.57
C LEU A 190 9.88 12.99 -9.02
N GLY A 191 10.76 13.78 -9.64
CA GLY A 191 10.65 14.19 -11.03
C GLY A 191 9.52 15.21 -11.31
N PHE A 192 9.09 15.99 -10.31
CA PHE A 192 8.19 17.11 -10.56
C PHE A 192 8.97 18.34 -10.98
N TYR A 193 8.45 19.05 -11.98
CA TYR A 193 9.06 20.26 -12.49
C TYR A 193 9.06 21.40 -11.45
N ASP A 194 7.99 21.51 -10.68
CA ASP A 194 7.80 22.56 -9.68
C ASP A 194 7.00 22.08 -8.46
N GLN A 195 7.10 22.85 -7.38
CA GLN A 195 6.44 22.55 -6.12
C GLN A 195 4.92 22.71 -6.18
N ALA A 196 4.40 23.59 -7.04
CA ALA A 196 2.97 23.82 -7.16
C ALA A 196 2.27 22.61 -7.79
N SER A 197 2.84 22.07 -8.87
CA SER A 197 2.37 20.84 -9.52
C SER A 197 2.37 19.64 -8.57
N PHE A 198 3.45 19.47 -7.79
CA PHE A 198 3.51 18.43 -6.77
C PHE A 198 2.45 18.62 -5.67
N SER A 199 2.31 19.85 -5.16
CA SER A 199 1.34 20.15 -4.10
C SER A 199 -0.09 19.91 -4.56
N LYS A 200 -0.42 20.29 -5.80
CA LYS A 200 -1.72 20.01 -6.41
C LYS A 200 -1.98 18.50 -6.55
N PHE A 201 -1.00 17.76 -7.06
CA PHE A 201 -1.06 16.29 -7.16
C PHE A 201 -1.26 15.66 -5.78
N PHE A 202 -0.41 15.99 -4.81
CA PHE A 202 -0.43 15.39 -3.49
C PHE A 202 -1.75 15.70 -2.75
N LYS A 203 -2.21 16.97 -2.81
CA LYS A 203 -3.47 17.38 -2.19
C LYS A 203 -4.68 16.72 -2.84
N SER A 204 -4.70 16.55 -4.17
CA SER A 204 -5.80 15.85 -4.86
C SER A 204 -5.91 14.38 -4.45
N GLN A 205 -4.80 13.74 -4.08
CA GLN A 205 -4.75 12.33 -3.71
C GLN A 205 -4.94 12.08 -2.20
N THR A 206 -4.61 13.08 -1.35
CA THR A 206 -4.60 12.89 0.12
C THR A 206 -5.55 13.81 0.87
N GLY A 207 -6.03 14.87 0.24
CA GLY A 207 -6.76 15.95 0.88
C GLY A 207 -5.87 16.95 1.64
N MET A 208 -4.58 16.67 1.83
CA MET A 208 -3.62 17.47 2.60
C MET A 208 -2.51 18.03 1.71
N THR A 209 -1.92 19.15 2.09
CA THR A 209 -0.69 19.64 1.46
C THR A 209 0.52 18.81 1.90
N PRO A 210 1.61 18.75 1.09
CA PRO A 210 2.83 18.05 1.49
C PRO A 210 3.43 18.54 2.81
N SER A 211 3.34 19.84 3.10
CA SER A 211 3.85 20.42 4.35
C SER A 211 3.04 19.99 5.55
N GLN A 212 1.69 20.03 5.45
CA GLN A 212 0.79 19.52 6.48
C GLN A 212 0.98 18.02 6.75
N PHE A 213 1.29 17.26 5.72
CA PHE A 213 1.54 15.82 5.84
C PHE A 213 2.89 15.51 6.47
N LYS A 214 3.88 16.38 6.30
CA LYS A 214 5.23 16.22 6.84
C LYS A 214 5.32 16.49 8.34
N GLU A 215 4.53 17.43 8.86
CA GLU A 215 4.37 17.73 10.29
C GLU A 215 3.76 16.54 11.05
#